data_4c820026cda9de831851b1a130ac11f1
#
_entry.id   4c820026cda9de831851b1a130ac11f1
#
_cell.length_a   1.000
_cell.length_b   1.000
_cell.length_c   1.000
_cell.angle_alpha   90.00
_cell.angle_beta   90.00
_cell.angle_gamma   90.00
#
_symmetry.space_group_name_H-M   'P 1'
#
loop_
_entity.id
_entity.type
_entity.pdbx_description
1 polymer ?
#
loop_
_entity_poly.entity_id
_entity_poly.type
_entity_poly.pdbx_seq_one_letter_code
_entity_poly.pdbx_strand_id
1 'polypeptide(L)'
;QLEGKEIYKAGELDGPSEHYYRTGQLWVKLPYQDGRFDGLYERYYENGQLEVTETYKDGQLHGPSDHYYSTGRLWMKIPSEDGKFEGPFERYYENGQLFEKGTYRAGERDGPYERYRDNGQLEGKETYKAGMADGPYERYHENGQLWVKGTYKGGERDGPYESYHENGQLWVKGTYKAGARDGAYEVYRENGQLEESGIYRAGQRVGSEMRLPR
;
A
#
# COMPACT_ATOMS: atom_id res chain seq x y z
N GLN A 1 -22.40 23.58 -28.25
CA GLN A 1 -21.28 22.95 -27.51
C GLN A 1 -21.22 21.48 -27.91
N LEU A 2 -20.07 21.03 -28.39
CA LEU A 2 -19.86 19.60 -28.65
C LEU A 2 -19.83 18.89 -27.29
N GLU A 3 -20.86 18.12 -26.97
CA GLU A 3 -20.91 17.32 -25.74
C GLU A 3 -20.10 16.02 -25.88
N GLY A 4 -19.87 15.54 -27.10
CA GLY A 4 -19.06 14.37 -27.40
C GLY A 4 -18.94 14.07 -28.89
N LYS A 5 -17.99 13.22 -29.23
CA LYS A 5 -17.86 12.58 -30.55
C LYS A 5 -17.90 11.08 -30.34
N GLU A 6 -18.75 10.41 -31.06
CA GLU A 6 -18.93 8.96 -30.97
C GLU A 6 -18.86 8.36 -32.38
N ILE A 7 -18.25 7.20 -32.49
CA ILE A 7 -18.11 6.46 -33.73
C ILE A 7 -18.91 5.17 -33.63
N TYR A 8 -19.79 4.94 -34.60
CA TYR A 8 -20.64 3.76 -34.66
C TYR A 8 -20.37 2.94 -35.92
N LYS A 9 -20.45 1.62 -35.77
CA LYS A 9 -20.43 0.65 -36.85
C LYS A 9 -21.53 -0.40 -36.61
N ALA A 10 -22.38 -0.60 -37.62
CA ALA A 10 -23.54 -1.51 -37.53
C ALA A 10 -24.47 -1.23 -36.32
N GLY A 11 -24.52 0.01 -35.80
CA GLY A 11 -25.37 0.42 -34.69
C GLY A 11 -24.73 0.29 -33.30
N GLU A 12 -23.51 -0.20 -33.21
CA GLU A 12 -22.75 -0.30 -31.97
C GLU A 12 -21.57 0.70 -31.97
N LEU A 13 -21.15 1.13 -30.79
CA LEU A 13 -19.95 1.97 -30.63
C LEU A 13 -18.71 1.17 -31.09
N ASP A 14 -17.98 1.70 -32.07
CA ASP A 14 -16.81 1.05 -32.65
C ASP A 14 -15.78 2.13 -33.06
N GLY A 15 -14.82 2.37 -32.21
CA GLY A 15 -13.79 3.39 -32.35
C GLY A 15 -13.68 4.30 -31.13
N PRO A 16 -12.76 5.27 -31.15
CA PRO A 16 -12.58 6.19 -30.05
C PRO A 16 -13.81 7.12 -29.92
N SER A 17 -14.27 7.27 -28.68
CA SER A 17 -15.31 8.21 -28.28
C SER A 17 -14.69 9.31 -27.41
N GLU A 18 -15.03 10.58 -27.65
CA GLU A 18 -14.48 11.71 -26.91
C GLU A 18 -15.61 12.52 -26.30
N HIS A 19 -15.50 12.85 -25.02
CA HIS A 19 -16.41 13.75 -24.32
C HIS A 19 -15.64 14.95 -23.74
N TYR A 20 -16.33 16.07 -23.61
CA TYR A 20 -15.70 17.33 -23.27
C TYR A 20 -16.37 17.98 -22.06
N TYR A 21 -15.60 18.68 -21.26
CA TYR A 21 -16.10 19.59 -20.24
C TYR A 21 -16.92 20.75 -20.87
N ARG A 22 -17.71 21.44 -20.06
CA ARG A 22 -18.44 22.64 -20.51
C ARG A 22 -17.52 23.75 -20.99
N THR A 23 -16.28 23.76 -20.55
CA THR A 23 -15.21 24.65 -20.98
C THR A 23 -14.71 24.37 -22.40
N GLY A 24 -15.07 23.20 -22.96
CA GLY A 24 -14.60 22.72 -24.26
C GLY A 24 -13.29 21.89 -24.18
N GLN A 25 -12.73 21.73 -23.01
CA GLN A 25 -11.56 20.88 -22.81
C GLN A 25 -11.98 19.41 -22.83
N LEU A 26 -11.10 18.54 -23.33
CA LEU A 26 -11.31 17.11 -23.34
C LEU A 26 -11.44 16.58 -21.90
N TRP A 27 -12.50 15.83 -21.63
CA TRP A 27 -12.74 15.19 -20.35
C TRP A 27 -12.31 13.72 -20.38
N VAL A 28 -12.73 12.99 -21.44
CA VAL A 28 -12.45 11.56 -21.50
C VAL A 28 -12.39 11.06 -22.94
N LYS A 29 -11.46 10.13 -23.19
CA LYS A 29 -11.44 9.27 -24.40
C LYS A 29 -11.74 7.85 -23.99
N LEU A 30 -12.68 7.27 -24.70
CA LEU A 30 -13.22 5.94 -24.46
C LEU A 30 -12.91 5.07 -25.68
N PRO A 31 -12.13 3.99 -25.57
CA PRO A 31 -11.86 3.09 -26.68
C PRO A 31 -12.98 2.06 -26.79
N TYR A 32 -13.74 2.07 -27.87
CA TYR A 32 -14.77 1.07 -28.11
C TYR A 32 -14.40 0.17 -29.28
N GLN A 33 -14.69 -1.13 -29.12
CA GLN A 33 -14.73 -2.14 -30.18
C GLN A 33 -15.95 -3.02 -29.98
N ASP A 34 -16.82 -3.12 -30.98
CA ASP A 34 -18.06 -3.90 -30.94
C ASP A 34 -18.87 -3.66 -29.64
N GLY A 35 -19.06 -2.38 -29.27
CA GLY A 35 -19.82 -1.91 -28.11
C GLY A 35 -19.16 -2.08 -26.74
N ARG A 36 -17.91 -2.57 -26.68
CA ARG A 36 -17.17 -2.79 -25.43
C ARG A 36 -15.92 -1.92 -25.38
N PHE A 37 -15.46 -1.62 -24.15
CA PHE A 37 -14.14 -0.99 -23.98
C PHE A 37 -13.04 -1.94 -24.44
N ASP A 38 -12.23 -1.50 -25.41
CA ASP A 38 -11.08 -2.24 -25.89
C ASP A 38 -9.99 -1.26 -26.34
N GLY A 39 -8.86 -1.23 -25.64
CA GLY A 39 -7.76 -0.30 -25.87
C GLY A 39 -7.52 0.69 -24.72
N LEU A 40 -6.92 1.81 -25.06
CA LEU A 40 -6.49 2.82 -24.08
C LEU A 40 -7.63 3.78 -23.71
N TYR A 41 -8.02 3.78 -22.46
CA TYR A 41 -8.89 4.75 -21.81
C TYR A 41 -8.04 5.91 -21.27
N GLU A 42 -8.46 7.15 -21.48
CA GLU A 42 -7.81 8.35 -20.94
C GLU A 42 -8.85 9.27 -20.33
N ARG A 43 -8.63 9.73 -19.10
CA ARG A 43 -9.43 10.77 -18.44
C ARG A 43 -8.55 11.95 -18.05
N TYR A 44 -9.09 13.14 -18.19
CA TYR A 44 -8.38 14.39 -17.98
C TYR A 44 -9.07 15.25 -16.94
N TYR A 45 -8.30 15.98 -16.18
CA TYR A 45 -8.79 17.06 -15.32
C TYR A 45 -9.28 18.24 -16.16
N GLU A 46 -10.11 19.12 -15.57
CA GLU A 46 -10.60 20.33 -16.24
C GLU A 46 -9.46 21.31 -16.62
N ASN A 47 -8.30 21.22 -15.95
CA ASN A 47 -7.09 21.99 -16.33
C ASN A 47 -6.34 21.39 -17.53
N GLY A 48 -6.83 20.30 -18.13
CA GLY A 48 -6.26 19.63 -19.28
C GLY A 48 -5.15 18.62 -18.97
N GLN A 49 -4.76 18.48 -17.70
CA GLN A 49 -3.79 17.47 -17.29
C GLN A 49 -4.44 16.08 -17.29
N LEU A 50 -3.65 15.07 -17.65
CA LEU A 50 -4.07 13.67 -17.57
C LEU A 50 -4.38 13.30 -16.12
N GLU A 51 -5.51 12.63 -15.88
CA GLU A 51 -5.93 12.14 -14.57
C GLU A 51 -5.71 10.63 -14.45
N VAL A 52 -6.08 9.89 -15.49
CA VAL A 52 -5.99 8.42 -15.52
C VAL A 52 -5.70 7.94 -16.92
N THR A 53 -4.83 6.95 -17.03
CA THR A 53 -4.76 6.05 -18.19
C THR A 53 -5.00 4.63 -17.73
N GLU A 54 -5.83 3.90 -18.47
CA GLU A 54 -6.17 2.50 -18.21
C GLU A 54 -6.23 1.74 -19.52
N THR A 55 -5.85 0.48 -19.50
CA THR A 55 -5.99 -0.39 -20.68
C THR A 55 -7.12 -1.37 -20.44
N TYR A 56 -8.01 -1.46 -21.43
CA TYR A 56 -9.14 -2.39 -21.43
C TYR A 56 -8.99 -3.43 -22.55
N LYS A 57 -9.51 -4.61 -22.28
CA LYS A 57 -9.67 -5.68 -23.26
C LYS A 57 -11.02 -6.36 -23.02
N ASP A 58 -11.85 -6.46 -24.06
CA ASP A 58 -13.19 -7.06 -23.99
C ASP A 58 -14.05 -6.51 -22.83
N GLY A 59 -13.93 -5.22 -22.52
CA GLY A 59 -14.67 -4.53 -21.46
C GLY A 59 -14.08 -4.67 -20.06
N GLN A 60 -12.95 -5.34 -19.90
CA GLN A 60 -12.29 -5.53 -18.60
C GLN A 60 -10.94 -4.83 -18.55
N LEU A 61 -10.55 -4.33 -17.39
CA LEU A 61 -9.21 -3.81 -17.15
C LEU A 61 -8.17 -4.91 -17.40
N HIS A 62 -7.23 -4.63 -18.32
CA HIS A 62 -6.20 -5.58 -18.71
C HIS A 62 -4.94 -4.85 -19.18
N GLY A 63 -3.95 -4.75 -18.32
CA GLY A 63 -2.70 -4.02 -18.57
C GLY A 63 -2.44 -2.93 -17.56
N PRO A 64 -1.55 -1.97 -17.88
CA PRO A 64 -1.19 -0.89 -16.99
C PRO A 64 -2.35 0.07 -16.72
N SER A 65 -2.37 0.60 -15.50
CA SER A 65 -3.24 1.67 -15.05
C SER A 65 -2.39 2.69 -14.32
N ASP A 66 -2.30 3.90 -14.86
CA ASP A 66 -1.53 5.00 -14.30
C ASP A 66 -2.48 6.15 -13.93
N HIS A 67 -2.34 6.63 -12.70
CA HIS A 67 -3.13 7.73 -12.17
C HIS A 67 -2.23 8.92 -11.84
N TYR A 68 -2.73 10.13 -12.01
CA TYR A 68 -1.96 11.34 -11.87
C TYR A 68 -2.66 12.35 -10.95
N TYR A 69 -1.90 13.17 -10.27
CA TYR A 69 -2.38 14.36 -9.60
C TYR A 69 -2.80 15.44 -10.62
N SER A 70 -3.63 16.37 -10.21
CA SER A 70 -4.03 17.51 -11.05
C SER A 70 -2.86 18.42 -11.45
N THR A 71 -1.71 18.26 -10.84
CA THR A 71 -0.42 18.87 -11.20
C THR A 71 0.31 18.14 -12.34
N GLY A 72 -0.26 17.02 -12.83
CA GLY A 72 0.32 16.16 -13.86
C GLY A 72 1.39 15.17 -13.34
N ARG A 73 1.68 15.18 -12.05
CA ARG A 73 2.62 14.21 -11.45
C ARG A 73 1.94 12.86 -11.24
N LEU A 74 2.72 11.79 -11.44
CA LEU A 74 2.25 10.43 -11.20
C LEU A 74 1.86 10.25 -9.72
N TRP A 75 0.66 9.70 -9.49
CA TRP A 75 0.15 9.34 -8.18
C TRP A 75 0.21 7.84 -7.92
N MET A 76 -0.15 7.02 -8.92
CA MET A 76 -0.18 5.57 -8.75
C MET A 76 0.05 4.87 -10.09
N LYS A 77 0.79 3.76 -10.04
CA LYS A 77 0.90 2.77 -11.11
C LYS A 77 0.44 1.43 -10.58
N ILE A 78 -0.46 0.78 -11.29
CA ILE A 78 -0.95 -0.53 -10.91
C ILE A 78 -1.41 -1.30 -12.16
N PRO A 79 -0.86 -2.48 -12.44
CA PRO A 79 -1.34 -3.32 -13.53
C PRO A 79 -2.57 -4.13 -13.14
N SER A 80 -3.35 -4.49 -14.13
CA SER A 80 -4.53 -5.34 -13.98
C SER A 80 -4.54 -6.46 -15.02
N GLU A 81 -5.13 -7.59 -14.66
CA GLU A 81 -5.40 -8.72 -15.53
C GLU A 81 -6.83 -9.22 -15.26
N ASP A 82 -7.64 -9.35 -16.31
CA ASP A 82 -9.04 -9.80 -16.23
C ASP A 82 -9.86 -9.07 -15.14
N GLY A 83 -9.72 -7.74 -15.09
CA GLY A 83 -10.46 -6.86 -14.17
C GLY A 83 -9.96 -6.85 -12.72
N LYS A 84 -8.85 -7.54 -12.42
CA LYS A 84 -8.25 -7.56 -11.08
C LYS A 84 -6.85 -6.99 -11.10
N PHE A 85 -6.44 -6.35 -10.02
CA PHE A 85 -5.06 -5.92 -9.85
C PHE A 85 -4.13 -7.12 -9.81
N GLU A 86 -3.07 -7.09 -10.61
CA GLU A 86 -2.13 -8.19 -10.77
C GLU A 86 -0.72 -7.64 -11.04
N GLY A 87 0.26 -7.97 -10.19
CA GLY A 87 1.65 -7.52 -10.33
C GLY A 87 2.05 -6.36 -9.41
N PRO A 88 3.22 -5.77 -9.67
CA PRO A 88 3.77 -4.72 -8.81
C PRO A 88 2.97 -3.42 -8.93
N PHE A 89 2.79 -2.73 -7.81
CA PHE A 89 2.22 -1.39 -7.77
C PHE A 89 3.14 -0.42 -7.04
N GLU A 90 3.02 0.85 -7.39
CA GLU A 90 3.71 1.97 -6.77
C GLU A 90 2.74 3.13 -6.59
N ARG A 91 2.80 3.80 -5.44
CA ARG A 91 2.08 5.05 -5.19
C ARG A 91 3.07 6.11 -4.75
N TYR A 92 2.79 7.34 -5.10
CA TYR A 92 3.68 8.47 -4.90
C TYR A 92 2.97 9.60 -4.17
N TYR A 93 3.71 10.35 -3.39
CA TYR A 93 3.30 11.66 -2.89
C TYR A 93 3.27 12.70 -4.03
N GLU A 94 2.56 13.78 -3.84
CA GLU A 94 2.51 14.86 -4.81
C GLU A 94 3.89 15.55 -5.03
N ASN A 95 4.82 15.46 -4.06
CA ASN A 95 6.19 15.91 -4.24
C ASN A 95 7.03 14.98 -5.13
N GLY A 96 6.47 13.81 -5.56
CA GLY A 96 7.10 12.82 -6.43
C GLY A 96 7.88 11.74 -5.66
N GLN A 97 7.97 11.82 -4.35
CA GLN A 97 8.58 10.76 -3.53
C GLN A 97 7.67 9.53 -3.49
N LEU A 98 8.28 8.35 -3.47
CA LEU A 98 7.55 7.09 -3.31
C LEU A 98 6.83 7.08 -1.95
N PHE A 99 5.53 6.78 -1.95
CA PHE A 99 4.72 6.63 -0.75
C PHE A 99 4.66 5.17 -0.30
N GLU A 100 4.31 4.27 -1.24
CA GLU A 100 4.25 2.83 -0.97
C GLU A 100 4.48 2.03 -2.25
N LYS A 101 4.99 0.82 -2.10
CA LYS A 101 5.08 -0.18 -3.16
C LYS A 101 4.80 -1.57 -2.62
N GLY A 102 4.39 -2.44 -3.50
CA GLY A 102 4.10 -3.84 -3.19
C GLY A 102 3.67 -4.60 -4.41
N THR A 103 3.02 -5.73 -4.18
CA THR A 103 2.52 -6.60 -5.24
C THR A 103 1.07 -6.99 -4.96
N TYR A 104 0.26 -7.02 -6.00
CA TYR A 104 -1.06 -7.62 -6.00
C TYR A 104 -1.04 -8.95 -6.75
N ARG A 105 -1.86 -9.89 -6.26
CA ARG A 105 -2.17 -11.14 -6.94
C ARG A 105 -3.68 -11.40 -6.83
N ALA A 106 -4.34 -11.58 -7.96
CA ALA A 106 -5.79 -11.80 -8.05
C ALA A 106 -6.62 -10.74 -7.29
N GLY A 107 -6.14 -9.48 -7.24
CA GLY A 107 -6.80 -8.36 -6.58
C GLY A 107 -6.47 -8.19 -5.10
N GLU A 108 -5.62 -9.05 -4.52
CA GLU A 108 -5.21 -8.98 -3.10
C GLU A 108 -3.72 -8.69 -2.97
N ARG A 109 -3.30 -7.99 -1.90
CA ARG A 109 -1.88 -7.81 -1.62
C ARG A 109 -1.22 -9.16 -1.36
N ASP A 110 -0.11 -9.44 -2.06
CA ASP A 110 0.65 -10.70 -1.93
C ASP A 110 2.14 -10.43 -2.17
N GLY A 111 2.97 -10.72 -1.16
CA GLY A 111 4.41 -10.48 -1.22
C GLY A 111 4.88 -9.30 -0.38
N PRO A 112 6.12 -8.83 -0.61
CA PRO A 112 6.71 -7.71 0.11
C PRO A 112 5.94 -6.41 -0.13
N TYR A 113 5.84 -5.61 0.94
CA TYR A 113 5.24 -4.28 0.93
C TYR A 113 6.16 -3.33 1.70
N GLU A 114 6.37 -2.14 1.15
CA GLU A 114 7.15 -1.08 1.76
C GLU A 114 6.37 0.24 1.74
N ARG A 115 6.53 1.01 2.80
CA ARG A 115 5.92 2.34 2.95
C ARG A 115 6.98 3.35 3.35
N TYR A 116 6.89 4.53 2.77
CA TYR A 116 7.85 5.62 2.92
C TYR A 116 7.16 6.89 3.38
N ARG A 117 7.89 7.76 4.04
CA ARG A 117 7.48 9.12 4.38
C ARG A 117 7.64 10.04 3.17
N ASP A 118 7.04 11.22 3.23
CA ASP A 118 7.12 12.26 2.21
C ASP A 118 8.52 12.85 1.99
N ASN A 119 9.44 12.60 2.92
CA ASN A 119 10.88 12.91 2.82
C ASN A 119 11.70 11.76 2.17
N GLY A 120 11.05 10.66 1.75
CA GLY A 120 11.65 9.49 1.12
C GLY A 120 12.24 8.46 2.10
N GLN A 121 12.17 8.68 3.41
CA GLN A 121 12.65 7.72 4.40
C GLN A 121 11.69 6.53 4.51
N LEU A 122 12.24 5.33 4.67
CA LEU A 122 11.46 4.13 4.92
C LEU A 122 10.72 4.25 6.27
N GLU A 123 9.39 4.15 6.26
CA GLU A 123 8.53 4.14 7.44
C GLU A 123 8.34 2.72 7.97
N GLY A 124 8.22 1.76 7.04
CA GLY A 124 8.08 0.36 7.41
C GLY A 124 8.02 -0.57 6.22
N LYS A 125 8.22 -1.84 6.53
CA LYS A 125 8.06 -2.94 5.57
C LYS A 125 7.34 -4.11 6.25
N GLU A 126 6.60 -4.86 5.47
CA GLU A 126 5.88 -6.04 5.90
C GLU A 126 5.64 -6.99 4.73
N THR A 127 5.17 -8.19 5.01
CA THR A 127 4.85 -9.18 3.99
C THR A 127 3.37 -9.51 4.04
N TYR A 128 2.74 -9.59 2.89
CA TYR A 128 1.34 -9.98 2.74
C TYR A 128 1.23 -11.34 2.05
N LYS A 129 0.15 -12.05 2.39
CA LYS A 129 -0.27 -13.26 1.72
C LYS A 129 -1.79 -13.28 1.63
N ALA A 130 -2.33 -13.33 0.41
CA ALA A 130 -3.78 -13.31 0.19
C ALA A 130 -4.50 -12.20 0.99
N GLY A 131 -4.01 -10.96 0.88
CA GLY A 131 -4.57 -9.77 1.52
C GLY A 131 -4.27 -9.59 3.01
N MET A 132 -3.75 -10.60 3.69
CA MET A 132 -3.44 -10.55 5.12
C MET A 132 -1.95 -10.39 5.37
N ALA A 133 -1.56 -9.64 6.41
CA ALA A 133 -0.18 -9.58 6.86
C ALA A 133 0.26 -10.99 7.32
N ASP A 134 1.32 -11.55 6.68
CA ASP A 134 1.85 -12.88 6.97
C ASP A 134 3.35 -12.89 6.67
N GLY A 135 4.16 -12.93 7.71
CA GLY A 135 5.61 -12.84 7.63
C GLY A 135 6.20 -11.71 8.45
N PRO A 136 7.49 -11.40 8.25
CA PRO A 136 8.19 -10.38 9.02
C PRO A 136 7.66 -8.97 8.75
N TYR A 137 7.70 -8.12 9.78
CA TYR A 137 7.47 -6.69 9.65
C TYR A 137 8.54 -5.90 10.41
N GLU A 138 8.81 -4.70 9.93
CA GLU A 138 9.65 -3.69 10.56
C GLU A 138 9.00 -2.31 10.41
N ARG A 139 9.16 -1.47 11.45
CA ARG A 139 8.77 -0.05 11.43
C ARG A 139 9.96 0.77 11.92
N TYR A 140 10.06 2.00 11.47
CA TYR A 140 11.19 2.87 11.75
C TYR A 140 10.75 4.20 12.37
N HIS A 141 11.54 4.71 13.30
CA HIS A 141 11.43 6.05 13.85
C HIS A 141 11.63 7.12 12.76
N GLU A 142 11.30 8.37 13.06
CA GLU A 142 11.53 9.48 12.14
C GLU A 142 13.02 9.74 11.86
N ASN A 143 13.89 9.37 12.80
CA ASN A 143 15.34 9.44 12.62
C ASN A 143 15.91 8.29 11.77
N GLY A 144 15.06 7.38 11.27
CA GLY A 144 15.43 6.24 10.43
C GLY A 144 15.90 5.00 11.18
N GLN A 145 16.01 5.06 12.52
CA GLN A 145 16.35 3.88 13.31
C GLN A 145 15.17 2.94 13.46
N LEU A 146 15.45 1.65 13.61
CA LEU A 146 14.43 0.64 13.82
C LEU A 146 13.63 0.94 15.10
N TRP A 147 12.31 1.02 14.97
CA TRP A 147 11.38 1.19 16.09
C TRP A 147 10.84 -0.14 16.60
N VAL A 148 10.40 -1.00 15.69
CA VAL A 148 9.83 -2.31 16.06
C VAL A 148 9.99 -3.30 14.92
N LYS A 149 10.27 -4.54 15.27
CA LYS A 149 10.20 -5.70 14.36
C LYS A 149 9.47 -6.86 14.99
N GLY A 150 8.93 -7.73 14.18
CA GLY A 150 8.23 -8.93 14.59
C GLY A 150 7.73 -9.73 13.41
N THR A 151 6.77 -10.60 13.67
CA THR A 151 6.12 -11.44 12.66
C THR A 151 4.62 -11.38 12.78
N TYR A 152 3.95 -11.44 11.63
CA TYR A 152 2.52 -11.69 11.50
C TYR A 152 2.30 -13.12 10.96
N LYS A 153 1.18 -13.70 11.36
CA LYS A 153 0.65 -14.94 10.81
C LYS A 153 -0.85 -14.81 10.66
N GLY A 154 -1.34 -14.83 9.41
CA GLY A 154 -2.76 -14.68 9.12
C GLY A 154 -3.38 -13.39 9.66
N GLY A 155 -2.64 -12.27 9.64
CA GLY A 155 -3.09 -10.96 10.12
C GLY A 155 -2.86 -10.69 11.60
N GLU A 156 -2.47 -11.69 12.39
CA GLU A 156 -2.21 -11.55 13.82
C GLU A 156 -0.71 -11.59 14.13
N ARG A 157 -0.27 -10.84 15.17
CA ARG A 157 1.12 -10.96 15.64
C ARG A 157 1.35 -12.35 16.21
N ASP A 158 2.39 -13.03 15.70
CA ASP A 158 2.76 -14.37 16.13
C ASP A 158 4.27 -14.55 16.03
N GLY A 159 4.92 -14.91 17.14
CA GLY A 159 6.37 -15.06 17.23
C GLY A 159 7.06 -13.95 18.02
N PRO A 160 8.40 -13.92 18.00
CA PRO A 160 9.19 -12.93 18.73
C PRO A 160 8.98 -11.53 18.18
N TYR A 161 9.01 -10.54 19.07
CA TYR A 161 9.04 -9.13 18.72
C TYR A 161 10.09 -8.38 19.54
N GLU A 162 10.61 -7.33 18.95
CA GLU A 162 11.52 -6.39 19.61
C GLU A 162 11.11 -4.96 19.25
N SER A 163 11.13 -4.08 20.21
CA SER A 163 11.02 -2.63 19.99
C SER A 163 12.22 -1.90 20.56
N TYR A 164 12.49 -0.72 20.00
CA TYR A 164 13.70 0.03 20.26
C TYR A 164 13.39 1.49 20.58
N HIS A 165 14.16 2.10 21.44
CA HIS A 165 14.16 3.54 21.69
C HIS A 165 14.69 4.31 20.46
N GLU A 166 14.44 5.61 20.39
CA GLU A 166 14.94 6.47 19.31
C GLU A 166 16.47 6.53 19.21
N ASN A 167 17.19 6.18 20.28
CA ASN A 167 18.66 6.04 20.28
C ASN A 167 19.15 4.68 19.79
N GLY A 168 18.23 3.78 19.35
CA GLY A 168 18.52 2.45 18.82
C GLY A 168 18.74 1.37 19.88
N GLN A 169 18.72 1.71 21.18
CA GLN A 169 18.79 0.73 22.24
C GLN A 169 17.50 -0.08 22.33
N LEU A 170 17.61 -1.37 22.65
CA LEU A 170 16.46 -2.23 22.88
C LEU A 170 15.58 -1.64 23.99
N TRP A 171 14.28 -1.50 23.73
CA TRP A 171 13.30 -1.09 24.72
C TRP A 171 12.53 -2.27 25.27
N VAL A 172 11.93 -3.08 24.40
CA VAL A 172 11.15 -4.26 24.82
C VAL A 172 11.47 -5.42 23.90
N LYS A 173 11.62 -6.61 24.46
CA LYS A 173 11.52 -7.87 23.71
C LYS A 173 10.52 -8.80 24.36
N GLY A 174 9.91 -9.66 23.55
CA GLY A 174 8.93 -10.63 24.02
C GLY A 174 8.41 -11.49 22.89
N THR A 175 7.31 -12.16 23.15
CA THR A 175 6.67 -13.07 22.19
C THR A 175 5.18 -12.82 22.11
N TYR A 176 4.63 -12.90 20.93
CA TYR A 176 3.20 -12.95 20.66
C TYR A 176 2.79 -14.36 20.21
N LYS A 177 1.57 -14.73 20.54
CA LYS A 177 0.91 -15.94 20.04
C LYS A 177 -0.54 -15.60 19.75
N ALA A 178 -0.96 -15.78 18.49
CA ALA A 178 -2.32 -15.46 18.04
C ALA A 178 -2.80 -14.08 18.53
N GLY A 179 -2.01 -13.02 18.27
CA GLY A 179 -2.33 -11.64 18.61
C GLY A 179 -2.11 -11.23 20.08
N ALA A 180 -1.96 -12.18 21.01
CA ALA A 180 -1.77 -11.92 22.42
C ALA A 180 -0.29 -12.06 22.85
N ARG A 181 0.18 -11.25 23.83
CA ARG A 181 1.48 -11.47 24.45
C ARG A 181 1.49 -12.82 25.16
N ASP A 182 2.49 -13.67 24.87
CA ASP A 182 2.62 -15.01 25.47
C ASP A 182 4.10 -15.38 25.56
N GLY A 183 4.58 -15.71 26.75
CA GLY A 183 5.98 -16.01 27.02
C GLY A 183 6.70 -14.93 27.82
N ALA A 184 8.01 -15.10 27.95
CA ALA A 184 8.88 -14.17 28.66
C ALA A 184 8.95 -12.80 27.93
N TYR A 185 9.04 -11.73 28.72
CA TYR A 185 9.31 -10.39 28.21
C TYR A 185 10.37 -9.69 29.07
N GLU A 186 11.06 -8.76 28.47
CA GLU A 186 12.02 -7.88 29.12
C GLU A 186 11.82 -6.44 28.64
N VAL A 187 11.97 -5.50 29.56
CA VAL A 187 11.90 -4.05 29.31
C VAL A 187 13.22 -3.43 29.73
N TYR A 188 13.76 -2.55 28.90
CA TYR A 188 15.04 -1.90 29.08
C TYR A 188 14.89 -0.38 29.01
N ARG A 189 15.69 0.33 29.79
CA ARG A 189 15.83 1.78 29.74
C ARG A 189 16.64 2.21 28.52
N GLU A 190 16.59 3.50 28.21
CA GLU A 190 17.38 4.10 27.11
C GLU A 190 18.90 3.94 27.28
N ASN A 191 19.38 3.67 28.49
CA ASN A 191 20.80 3.40 28.77
C ASN A 191 21.16 1.90 28.64
N GLY A 192 20.20 1.06 28.19
CA GLY A 192 20.37 -0.38 27.99
C GLY A 192 20.26 -1.23 29.27
N GLN A 193 19.99 -0.63 30.42
CA GLN A 193 19.81 -1.38 31.67
C GLN A 193 18.44 -2.06 31.71
N LEU A 194 18.39 -3.32 32.14
CA LEU A 194 17.14 -4.04 32.37
C LEU A 194 16.33 -3.31 33.45
N GLU A 195 15.10 -2.95 33.14
CA GLU A 195 14.17 -2.31 34.05
C GLU A 195 13.18 -3.29 34.66
N GLU A 196 12.65 -4.18 33.82
CA GLU A 196 11.62 -5.12 34.21
C GLU A 196 11.70 -6.39 33.38
N SER A 197 11.37 -7.53 33.99
CA SER A 197 11.15 -8.79 33.28
C SER A 197 9.95 -9.54 33.86
N GLY A 198 9.37 -10.45 33.10
CA GLY A 198 8.24 -11.24 33.55
C GLY A 198 7.73 -12.19 32.49
N ILE A 199 6.55 -12.73 32.74
CA ILE A 199 5.90 -13.71 31.87
C ILE A 199 4.47 -13.27 31.58
N TYR A 200 4.07 -13.33 30.31
CA TYR A 200 2.68 -13.25 29.86
C TYR A 200 2.14 -14.64 29.51
N ARG A 201 0.86 -14.87 29.76
CA ARG A 201 0.08 -16.00 29.24
C ARG A 201 -1.23 -15.49 28.69
N ALA A 202 -1.48 -15.73 27.41
CA ALA A 202 -2.69 -15.29 26.72
C ALA A 202 -3.04 -13.79 26.99
N GLY A 203 -2.04 -12.92 26.92
CA GLY A 203 -2.19 -11.48 27.13
C GLY A 203 -2.21 -11.01 28.59
N GLN A 204 -2.28 -11.92 29.55
CA GLN A 204 -2.27 -11.60 30.99
C GLN A 204 -0.89 -11.77 31.61
N ARG A 205 -0.48 -10.83 32.41
CA ARG A 205 0.77 -10.92 33.18
C ARG A 205 0.59 -11.91 34.34
N VAL A 206 1.40 -12.98 34.37
CA VAL A 206 1.29 -14.06 35.38
C VAL A 206 2.46 -14.13 36.35
N GLY A 207 3.50 -13.34 36.14
CA GLY A 207 4.66 -13.25 37.04
C GLY A 207 5.53 -12.06 36.68
N SER A 208 6.18 -11.46 37.67
CA SER A 208 7.22 -10.46 37.48
C SER A 208 8.45 -10.87 38.28
N GLU A 209 9.58 -11.00 37.62
CA GLU A 209 10.88 -11.08 38.27
C GLU A 209 11.60 -9.75 38.02
N MET A 210 11.98 -9.10 39.12
CA MET A 210 12.75 -7.86 39.20
C MET A 210 12.09 -6.56 38.67
N ARG A 211 11.70 -5.67 39.60
CA ARG A 211 11.80 -4.23 39.41
C ARG A 211 13.10 -3.82 40.07
N LEU A 212 14.07 -3.31 39.30
CA LEU A 212 15.20 -2.63 39.88
C LEU A 212 14.74 -1.32 40.56
N PRO A 213 15.22 -0.97 41.73
CA PRO A 213 14.85 0.28 42.36
C PRO A 213 15.27 1.48 41.48
N ARG A 214 14.48 2.54 41.59
CA ARG A 214 14.68 3.83 40.87
C ARG A 214 16.02 4.47 41.22
#